data_55fc59fe5976fb256045330179336d48
#
_entry.id   55fc59fe5976fb256045330179336d48
#
_cell.length_a   1.000
_cell.length_b   1.000
_cell.length_c   1.000
_cell.angle_alpha   90.00
_cell.angle_beta   90.00
_cell.angle_gamma   90.00
#
_symmetry.space_group_name_H-M   'P 1'
#
loop_
_entity.id
_entity.type
_entity.pdbx_description
1 polymer ?
#
loop_
_entity_poly.entity_id
_entity_poly.type
_entity_poly.pdbx_seq_one_letter_code
_entity_poly.pdbx_strand_id
1 'polypeptide(L)'
;SQAGIMLQDALTQSGVTFYLGTDITSITTNLNKNITTNIDTSDNATVTISFDRDKQSQTFEADIVLIAIGLVANTDLAASANIAIASSQHINPTITHLPRTVQQGIKVDAYLATSAKHIYAIGDCANVMGSYMPYVMPLMNQAKALAKTLADPNMAPTKVAYPAMPVAIKTPSLPLVVLPVSGQYSDDQLYWQTTQTTDGMVMTAHPKDDPHSILGFVLAGKEAAKQRLTLTKQVADWLS
;
A
#
# COMPACT_ATOMS: atom_id res chain seq x y z
N SER A 1 0.89 12.89 -9.50
CA SER A 1 1.06 12.17 -10.78
C SER A 1 -0.15 12.42 -11.68
N GLN A 2 0.02 12.34 -13.01
CA GLN A 2 -1.07 12.51 -13.99
C GLN A 2 -2.21 11.49 -13.77
N ALA A 3 -1.88 10.24 -13.51
CA ALA A 3 -2.89 9.21 -13.23
C ALA A 3 -3.70 9.50 -11.96
N GLY A 4 -3.08 10.11 -10.94
CA GLY A 4 -3.78 10.55 -9.73
C GLY A 4 -4.80 11.66 -10.01
N ILE A 5 -4.44 12.61 -10.87
CA ILE A 5 -5.37 13.68 -11.31
C ILE A 5 -6.54 13.07 -12.07
N MET A 6 -6.29 12.19 -13.05
CA MET A 6 -7.36 11.50 -13.78
C MET A 6 -8.31 10.73 -12.85
N LEU A 7 -7.77 10.02 -11.87
CA LEU A 7 -8.59 9.30 -10.89
C LEU A 7 -9.43 10.26 -10.05
N GLN A 8 -8.83 11.35 -9.58
CA GLN A 8 -9.53 12.39 -8.83
C GLN A 8 -10.67 12.99 -9.65
N ASP A 9 -10.43 13.35 -10.92
CA ASP A 9 -11.44 13.92 -11.82
C ASP A 9 -12.59 12.93 -12.07
N ALA A 10 -12.27 11.65 -12.33
CA ALA A 10 -13.28 10.62 -12.56
C ALA A 10 -14.15 10.35 -11.30
N LEU A 11 -13.56 10.37 -10.13
CA LEU A 11 -14.28 10.21 -8.87
C LEU A 11 -15.09 11.46 -8.52
N THR A 12 -14.56 12.65 -8.79
CA THR A 12 -15.30 13.91 -8.59
C THR A 12 -16.54 13.97 -9.48
N GLN A 13 -16.43 13.53 -10.74
CA GLN A 13 -17.59 13.42 -11.64
C GLN A 13 -18.63 12.37 -11.13
N SER A 14 -18.19 11.43 -10.33
CA SER A 14 -19.07 10.44 -9.68
C SER A 14 -19.63 10.90 -8.34
N GLY A 15 -19.41 12.17 -7.94
CA GLY A 15 -19.94 12.78 -6.72
C GLY A 15 -19.00 12.73 -5.51
N VAL A 16 -17.74 12.30 -5.66
CA VAL A 16 -16.77 12.32 -4.56
C VAL A 16 -16.16 13.69 -4.40
N THR A 17 -16.19 14.24 -3.19
CA THR A 17 -15.50 15.48 -2.84
C THR A 17 -14.18 15.17 -2.15
N PHE A 18 -13.10 15.83 -2.57
CA PHE A 18 -11.76 15.65 -2.01
C PHE A 18 -11.35 16.85 -1.16
N TYR A 19 -10.87 16.57 0.05
CA TYR A 19 -10.22 17.53 0.92
C TYR A 19 -8.75 17.15 1.07
N LEU A 20 -7.94 17.49 0.05
CA LEU A 20 -6.52 17.16 0.01
C LEU A 20 -5.69 18.15 0.82
N GLY A 21 -4.57 17.66 1.39
CA GLY A 21 -3.68 18.49 2.21
C GLY A 21 -4.33 18.94 3.53
N THR A 22 -5.22 18.11 4.08
CA THR A 22 -5.92 18.38 5.34
C THR A 22 -5.41 17.49 6.46
N ASP A 23 -5.32 18.03 7.67
CA ASP A 23 -5.01 17.29 8.89
C ASP A 23 -6.30 17.09 9.69
N ILE A 24 -6.71 15.82 9.89
CA ILE A 24 -7.87 15.50 10.73
C ILE A 24 -7.48 15.68 12.19
N THR A 25 -8.19 16.59 12.88
CA THR A 25 -7.92 16.93 14.27
C THR A 25 -8.80 16.16 15.25
N SER A 26 -10.05 15.86 14.87
CA SER A 26 -10.94 15.02 15.69
C SER A 26 -12.04 14.35 14.88
N ILE A 27 -12.51 13.23 15.40
CA ILE A 27 -13.74 12.55 14.94
C ILE A 27 -14.61 12.33 16.18
N THR A 28 -15.79 12.94 16.19
CA THR A 28 -16.73 12.85 17.32
C THR A 28 -18.08 12.37 16.85
N THR A 29 -18.73 11.55 17.66
CA THR A 29 -20.11 11.10 17.41
C THR A 29 -21.07 11.95 18.25
N ASN A 30 -22.07 12.57 17.62
CA ASN A 30 -23.15 13.27 18.32
C ASN A 30 -24.23 12.24 18.72
N LEU A 31 -23.90 11.42 19.71
CA LEU A 31 -24.89 10.54 20.33
C LEU A 31 -25.69 11.33 21.35
N ASN A 32 -26.84 11.81 20.96
CA ASN A 32 -27.79 12.46 21.88
C ASN A 32 -28.59 11.44 22.70
N LYS A 33 -27.98 10.34 23.19
CA LYS A 33 -28.60 9.48 24.22
C LYS A 33 -27.60 8.52 24.87
N ASN A 34 -27.86 8.25 26.17
CA ASN A 34 -27.26 7.20 26.96
C ASN A 34 -27.37 5.84 26.24
N ILE A 35 -26.24 5.27 25.82
CA ILE A 35 -26.20 3.94 25.23
C ILE A 35 -26.46 2.93 26.35
N THR A 36 -27.68 2.52 26.52
CA THR A 36 -28.03 1.25 27.15
C THR A 36 -28.28 0.23 26.04
N THR A 37 -27.27 -0.60 25.78
CA THR A 37 -27.28 -1.98 25.27
C THR A 37 -28.28 -2.47 24.19
N ASN A 38 -28.94 -1.63 23.43
CA ASN A 38 -29.71 -2.06 22.25
C ASN A 38 -29.34 -1.17 21.07
N ILE A 39 -28.76 -1.80 20.02
CA ILE A 39 -28.53 -1.17 18.72
C ILE A 39 -29.91 -0.97 18.09
N ASP A 40 -30.53 0.17 18.36
CA ASP A 40 -31.70 0.61 17.63
C ASP A 40 -31.23 1.38 16.40
N THR A 41 -31.46 0.85 15.23
CA THR A 41 -31.00 1.36 13.93
C THR A 41 -31.78 2.59 13.44
N SER A 42 -32.60 3.18 14.29
CA SER A 42 -33.47 4.31 13.96
C SER A 42 -33.00 5.70 14.41
N ASP A 43 -31.89 5.80 15.15
CA ASP A 43 -31.37 7.10 15.57
C ASP A 43 -30.31 7.60 14.55
N ASN A 44 -30.57 8.72 13.90
CA ASN A 44 -29.67 9.49 13.04
C ASN A 44 -28.44 9.97 13.85
N ALA A 45 -27.51 9.08 14.13
CA ALA A 45 -26.23 9.44 14.71
C ALA A 45 -25.37 10.05 13.60
N THR A 46 -25.09 11.34 13.66
CA THR A 46 -24.13 11.98 12.78
C THR A 46 -22.74 11.95 13.41
N VAL A 47 -21.73 11.76 12.56
CA VAL A 47 -20.33 11.84 12.94
C VAL A 47 -19.78 13.17 12.46
N THR A 48 -19.25 13.98 13.38
CA THR A 48 -18.60 15.23 13.04
C THR A 48 -17.09 15.00 12.91
N ILE A 49 -16.55 15.36 11.77
CA ILE A 49 -15.11 15.30 11.47
C ILE A 49 -14.59 16.73 11.48
N SER A 50 -13.63 17.03 12.36
CA SER A 50 -12.91 18.30 12.38
C SER A 50 -11.55 18.14 11.71
N PHE A 51 -11.18 19.10 10.88
CA PHE A 51 -9.90 19.09 10.18
C PHE A 51 -9.38 20.51 9.94
N ASP A 52 -8.08 20.64 9.84
CA ASP A 52 -7.42 21.90 9.52
C ASP A 52 -6.99 21.92 8.06
N ARG A 53 -7.34 23.02 7.37
CA ARG A 53 -6.91 23.31 6.01
C ARG A 53 -6.52 24.77 5.91
N ASP A 54 -5.34 25.05 5.36
CA ASP A 54 -4.82 26.42 5.19
C ASP A 54 -4.86 27.23 6.51
N LYS A 55 -4.58 26.57 7.65
CA LYS A 55 -4.63 27.14 9.01
C LYS A 55 -6.04 27.56 9.46
N GLN A 56 -7.07 27.06 8.82
CA GLN A 56 -8.46 27.25 9.20
C GLN A 56 -9.08 25.93 9.62
N SER A 57 -9.70 25.91 10.80
CA SER A 57 -10.43 24.74 11.28
C SER A 57 -11.79 24.68 10.59
N GLN A 58 -12.12 23.53 10.05
CA GLN A 58 -13.38 23.24 9.36
C GLN A 58 -14.00 21.98 9.94
N THR A 59 -15.30 21.84 9.78
CA THR A 59 -16.05 20.64 10.20
C THR A 59 -16.89 20.11 9.05
N PHE A 60 -17.05 18.79 9.03
CA PHE A 60 -17.91 18.08 8.11
C PHE A 60 -18.74 17.05 8.87
N GLU A 61 -20.04 16.93 8.55
CA GLU A 61 -20.91 15.91 9.12
C GLU A 61 -21.09 14.76 8.13
N ALA A 62 -21.06 13.53 8.63
CA ALA A 62 -21.24 12.31 7.84
C ALA A 62 -22.07 11.28 8.62
N ASP A 63 -22.82 10.45 7.91
CA ASP A 63 -23.54 9.33 8.48
C ASP A 63 -22.60 8.16 8.81
N ILE A 64 -21.54 7.98 7.99
CA ILE A 64 -20.56 6.89 8.12
C ILE A 64 -19.17 7.43 7.88
N VAL A 65 -18.20 7.00 8.69
CA VAL A 65 -16.77 7.29 8.50
C VAL A 65 -16.00 5.99 8.30
N LEU A 66 -15.31 5.90 7.18
CA LEU A 66 -14.35 4.82 6.88
C LEU A 66 -12.92 5.33 7.06
N ILE A 67 -12.17 4.71 7.95
CA ILE A 67 -10.74 5.01 8.16
C ILE A 67 -9.91 4.06 7.28
N ALA A 68 -9.20 4.61 6.29
CA ALA A 68 -8.39 3.86 5.34
C ALA A 68 -7.00 4.52 5.18
N ILE A 69 -6.27 4.64 6.30
CA ILE A 69 -5.00 5.39 6.40
C ILE A 69 -3.75 4.50 6.29
N GLY A 70 -3.88 3.30 5.78
CA GLY A 70 -2.79 2.33 5.62
C GLY A 70 -2.71 1.29 6.73
N LEU A 71 -1.61 0.54 6.74
CA LEU A 71 -1.38 -0.58 7.64
C LEU A 71 -0.09 -0.36 8.44
N VAL A 72 -0.12 -0.78 9.69
CA VAL A 72 1.06 -0.89 10.56
C VAL A 72 1.25 -2.37 10.90
N ALA A 73 2.47 -2.86 10.75
CA ALA A 73 2.77 -4.25 11.07
C ALA A 73 2.56 -4.53 12.57
N ASN A 74 1.84 -5.60 12.89
CA ASN A 74 1.73 -6.07 14.27
C ASN A 74 2.99 -6.86 14.63
N THR A 75 3.84 -6.26 15.45
CA THR A 75 5.16 -6.81 15.82
C THR A 75 5.37 -6.97 17.32
N ASP A 76 4.37 -6.70 18.15
CA ASP A 76 4.49 -6.66 19.61
C ASP A 76 4.96 -7.98 20.20
N LEU A 77 4.44 -9.10 19.71
CA LEU A 77 4.87 -10.43 20.14
C LEU A 77 6.34 -10.71 19.78
N ALA A 78 6.76 -10.32 18.57
CA ALA A 78 8.15 -10.49 18.15
C ALA A 78 9.09 -9.59 18.96
N ALA A 79 8.68 -8.35 19.24
CA ALA A 79 9.43 -7.43 20.08
C ALA A 79 9.62 -7.99 21.51
N SER A 80 8.56 -8.52 22.11
CA SER A 80 8.62 -9.12 23.45
C SER A 80 9.54 -10.35 23.55
N ALA A 81 9.72 -11.05 22.40
CA ALA A 81 10.63 -12.18 22.24
C ALA A 81 12.04 -11.78 21.79
N ASN A 82 12.38 -10.49 21.74
CA ASN A 82 13.64 -9.94 21.24
C ASN A 82 13.98 -10.36 19.79
N ILE A 83 12.97 -10.59 18.96
CA ILE A 83 13.13 -10.83 17.53
C ILE A 83 13.31 -9.51 16.80
N ALA A 84 14.26 -9.45 15.87
CA ALA A 84 14.60 -8.23 15.17
C ALA A 84 13.43 -7.68 14.34
N ILE A 85 13.13 -6.37 14.51
CA ILE A 85 12.07 -5.65 13.81
C ILE A 85 12.71 -4.62 12.88
N ALA A 86 12.15 -4.46 11.70
CA ALA A 86 12.48 -3.36 10.81
C ALA A 86 11.75 -2.10 11.26
N SER A 87 12.49 -1.02 11.43
CA SER A 87 11.93 0.31 11.64
C SER A 87 12.42 1.21 10.52
N SER A 88 11.52 1.96 9.88
CA SER A 88 11.91 3.05 9.02
C SER A 88 11.79 4.36 9.77
N GLN A 89 12.83 5.16 9.70
CA GLN A 89 12.70 6.59 9.93
C GLN A 89 12.18 7.22 8.63
N HIS A 90 10.91 7.00 8.32
CA HIS A 90 10.31 7.71 7.19
C HIS A 90 9.95 9.11 7.68
N ILE A 91 10.84 10.02 7.39
CA ILE A 91 10.52 11.44 7.39
C ILE A 91 9.76 11.69 6.09
N ASN A 92 8.45 11.51 6.10
CA ASN A 92 7.62 12.18 5.10
C ASN A 92 7.50 13.64 5.59
N PRO A 93 8.18 14.60 4.95
CA PRO A 93 8.17 15.99 5.41
C PRO A 93 6.77 16.63 5.36
N THR A 94 5.82 15.98 4.71
CA THR A 94 4.44 16.47 4.52
C THR A 94 3.48 15.99 5.62
N ILE A 95 3.87 14.98 6.45
CA ILE A 95 3.00 14.44 7.50
C ILE A 95 3.72 14.59 8.85
N THR A 96 3.58 15.76 9.45
CA THR A 96 4.27 16.13 10.68
C THR A 96 3.71 15.47 11.94
N HIS A 97 2.55 14.82 11.89
CA HIS A 97 1.83 14.31 13.07
C HIS A 97 1.83 12.78 13.21
N LEU A 98 2.37 12.03 12.24
CA LEU A 98 2.56 10.58 12.40
C LEU A 98 3.82 10.30 13.23
N PRO A 99 3.82 9.23 14.06
CA PRO A 99 5.00 8.85 14.82
C PRO A 99 6.18 8.66 13.86
N ARG A 100 7.31 9.31 14.17
CA ARG A 100 8.53 9.35 13.34
C ARG A 100 9.16 7.97 13.07
N THR A 101 8.66 6.94 13.68
CA THR A 101 9.14 5.57 13.50
C THR A 101 7.95 4.67 13.20
N VAL A 102 7.81 4.26 11.94
CA VAL A 102 6.82 3.26 11.55
C VAL A 102 7.50 1.89 11.62
N GLN A 103 6.93 0.98 12.40
CA GLN A 103 7.36 -0.41 12.40
C GLN A 103 7.00 -1.05 11.05
N GLN A 104 8.03 -1.47 10.32
CA GLN A 104 7.89 -2.06 8.98
C GLN A 104 7.97 -3.59 9.00
N GLY A 105 7.60 -4.21 10.09
CA GLY A 105 7.49 -5.66 10.21
C GLY A 105 8.72 -6.35 10.82
N ILE A 106 8.56 -7.65 11.03
CA ILE A 106 9.58 -8.55 11.57
C ILE A 106 10.63 -8.77 10.48
N LYS A 107 11.90 -8.49 10.77
CA LYS A 107 12.99 -8.72 9.83
C LYS A 107 13.15 -10.21 9.56
N VAL A 108 13.10 -10.58 8.28
CA VAL A 108 13.40 -11.93 7.81
C VAL A 108 14.35 -11.88 6.62
N ASP A 109 15.11 -12.95 6.46
CA ASP A 109 15.97 -13.17 5.30
C ASP A 109 15.16 -13.65 4.06
N ALA A 110 15.86 -14.00 2.98
CA ALA A 110 15.23 -14.53 1.76
C ALA A 110 14.54 -15.89 1.95
N TYR A 111 14.80 -16.57 3.04
CA TYR A 111 14.19 -17.84 3.41
C TYR A 111 13.09 -17.68 4.45
N LEU A 112 12.72 -16.43 4.75
CA LEU A 112 11.69 -16.07 5.74
C LEU A 112 12.08 -16.39 7.20
N ALA A 113 13.34 -16.69 7.46
CA ALA A 113 13.86 -16.94 8.81
C ALA A 113 14.07 -15.60 9.54
N THR A 114 13.65 -15.55 10.80
CA THR A 114 13.86 -14.40 11.69
C THR A 114 15.25 -14.45 12.34
N SER A 115 15.56 -13.47 13.17
CA SER A 115 16.79 -13.47 13.99
C SER A 115 16.83 -14.59 15.05
N ALA A 116 15.69 -15.23 15.33
CA ALA A 116 15.60 -16.35 16.26
C ALA A 116 15.55 -17.68 15.49
N LYS A 117 16.35 -18.65 15.95
CA LYS A 117 16.45 -19.97 15.32
C LYS A 117 15.09 -20.68 15.33
N HIS A 118 14.72 -21.30 14.19
CA HIS A 118 13.47 -22.03 13.99
C HIS A 118 12.19 -21.18 14.08
N ILE A 119 12.30 -19.87 14.01
CA ILE A 119 11.15 -18.95 13.94
C ILE A 119 11.15 -18.26 12.58
N TYR A 120 10.01 -18.29 11.91
CA TYR A 120 9.77 -17.69 10.62
C TYR A 120 8.66 -16.64 10.74
N ALA A 121 8.66 -15.65 9.84
CA ALA A 121 7.54 -14.70 9.71
C ALA A 121 7.13 -14.54 8.25
N ILE A 122 5.82 -14.51 8.02
CA ILE A 122 5.20 -14.32 6.70
C ILE A 122 3.99 -13.40 6.82
N GLY A 123 3.55 -12.84 5.69
CA GLY A 123 2.36 -11.99 5.60
C GLY A 123 2.62 -10.55 6.01
N ASP A 124 1.56 -9.88 6.45
CA ASP A 124 1.55 -8.45 6.72
C ASP A 124 2.46 -8.03 7.90
N CYS A 125 2.93 -8.97 8.69
CA CYS A 125 3.91 -8.68 9.74
C CYS A 125 5.37 -8.86 9.31
N ALA A 126 5.64 -9.38 8.10
CA ALA A 126 6.99 -9.71 7.66
C ALA A 126 7.62 -8.59 6.81
N ASN A 127 8.90 -8.32 7.08
CA ASN A 127 9.76 -7.48 6.25
C ASN A 127 10.87 -8.35 5.65
N VAL A 128 10.70 -8.71 4.38
CA VAL A 128 11.60 -9.62 3.67
C VAL A 128 12.73 -8.83 3.03
N MET A 129 13.96 -9.04 3.47
CA MET A 129 15.15 -8.38 2.92
C MET A 129 15.01 -6.86 2.81
N GLY A 130 14.30 -6.22 3.75
CA GLY A 130 14.05 -4.77 3.73
C GLY A 130 12.77 -4.34 3.01
N SER A 131 12.08 -5.27 2.34
CA SER A 131 10.83 -5.00 1.62
C SER A 131 9.62 -5.32 2.47
N TYR A 132 8.79 -4.30 2.75
CA TYR A 132 7.52 -4.43 3.47
C TYR A 132 6.37 -4.30 2.47
N MET A 133 5.66 -5.39 2.22
CA MET A 133 4.60 -5.48 1.20
C MET A 133 3.34 -6.15 1.77
N PRO A 134 2.50 -5.42 2.54
CA PRO A 134 1.33 -5.97 3.23
C PRO A 134 0.13 -6.12 2.28
N TYR A 135 0.21 -7.06 1.35
CA TYR A 135 -0.88 -7.42 0.44
C TYR A 135 -0.77 -8.88 -0.03
N VAL A 136 -1.84 -9.39 -0.65
CA VAL A 136 -2.04 -10.84 -0.85
C VAL A 136 -0.96 -11.52 -1.71
N MET A 137 -0.47 -10.87 -2.78
CA MET A 137 0.46 -11.54 -3.71
C MET A 137 1.81 -11.89 -3.06
N PRO A 138 2.51 -10.98 -2.34
CA PRO A 138 3.70 -11.32 -1.59
C PRO A 138 3.47 -12.42 -0.56
N LEU A 139 2.36 -12.35 0.22
CA LEU A 139 1.99 -13.38 1.18
C LEU A 139 1.90 -14.77 0.54
N MET A 140 1.25 -14.88 -0.63
CA MET A 140 1.12 -16.15 -1.34
C MET A 140 2.48 -16.71 -1.78
N ASN A 141 3.41 -15.85 -2.21
CA ASN A 141 4.77 -16.26 -2.58
C ASN A 141 5.59 -16.69 -1.36
N GLN A 142 5.48 -15.97 -0.25
CA GLN A 142 6.08 -16.33 1.04
C GLN A 142 5.56 -17.69 1.51
N ALA A 143 4.24 -17.88 1.53
CA ALA A 143 3.63 -19.15 1.94
C ALA A 143 4.12 -20.34 1.10
N LYS A 144 4.21 -20.18 -0.22
CA LYS A 144 4.74 -21.22 -1.11
C LYS A 144 6.21 -21.55 -0.83
N ALA A 145 7.05 -20.54 -0.61
CA ALA A 145 8.46 -20.75 -0.31
C ALA A 145 8.66 -21.43 1.06
N LEU A 146 7.97 -20.94 2.09
CA LEU A 146 8.05 -21.51 3.43
C LEU A 146 7.50 -22.95 3.48
N ALA A 147 6.39 -23.23 2.82
CA ALA A 147 5.84 -24.57 2.74
C ALA A 147 6.85 -25.58 2.14
N LYS A 148 7.58 -25.21 1.08
CA LYS A 148 8.63 -26.07 0.52
C LYS A 148 9.79 -26.26 1.50
N THR A 149 10.22 -25.21 2.19
CA THR A 149 11.28 -25.27 3.20
C THR A 149 10.92 -26.21 4.34
N LEU A 150 9.65 -26.20 4.78
CA LEU A 150 9.20 -27.00 5.93
C LEU A 150 8.79 -28.44 5.55
N ALA A 151 8.47 -28.68 4.28
CA ALA A 151 8.02 -30.00 3.82
C ALA A 151 9.12 -31.08 3.85
N ASP A 152 10.37 -30.68 3.64
CA ASP A 152 11.51 -31.61 3.70
C ASP A 152 12.71 -30.95 4.41
N PRO A 153 12.95 -31.34 5.67
CA PRO A 153 14.06 -30.78 6.45
C PRO A 153 15.46 -31.17 5.93
N ASN A 154 15.56 -32.12 4.99
CA ASN A 154 16.83 -32.54 4.39
C ASN A 154 17.16 -31.77 3.12
N MET A 155 16.21 -31.01 2.58
CA MET A 155 16.45 -30.15 1.42
C MET A 155 16.92 -28.75 1.83
N ALA A 156 17.64 -28.10 0.93
CA ALA A 156 18.03 -26.70 1.12
C ALA A 156 16.77 -25.81 1.22
N PRO A 157 16.75 -24.81 2.11
CA PRO A 157 15.63 -23.87 2.20
C PRO A 157 15.32 -23.18 0.87
N THR A 158 14.05 -22.97 0.60
CA THR A 158 13.59 -22.30 -0.62
C THR A 158 13.53 -20.78 -0.41
N LYS A 159 14.24 -20.04 -1.24
CA LYS A 159 14.11 -18.57 -1.26
C LYS A 159 12.72 -18.14 -1.72
N VAL A 160 12.21 -17.07 -1.12
CA VAL A 160 11.02 -16.40 -1.64
C VAL A 160 11.38 -15.66 -2.94
N ALA A 161 10.52 -15.75 -3.95
CA ALA A 161 10.64 -14.99 -5.18
C ALA A 161 9.48 -13.99 -5.27
N TYR A 162 9.78 -12.76 -5.65
CA TYR A 162 8.80 -11.72 -5.91
C TYR A 162 8.86 -11.31 -7.37
N PRO A 163 8.07 -11.95 -8.24
CA PRO A 163 7.88 -11.46 -9.60
C PRO A 163 7.20 -10.09 -9.58
N ALA A 164 7.14 -9.44 -10.73
CA ALA A 164 6.35 -8.22 -10.86
C ALA A 164 4.87 -8.48 -10.49
N MET A 165 4.37 -7.76 -9.48
CA MET A 165 3.04 -7.98 -8.88
C MET A 165 2.18 -6.72 -8.98
N PRO A 166 1.60 -6.41 -10.17
CA PRO A 166 0.77 -5.23 -10.35
C PRO A 166 -0.53 -5.32 -9.55
N VAL A 167 -0.87 -4.23 -8.88
CA VAL A 167 -2.10 -4.08 -8.09
C VAL A 167 -3.17 -3.43 -8.95
N ALA A 168 -4.34 -4.06 -9.02
CA ALA A 168 -5.52 -3.48 -9.66
C ALA A 168 -6.36 -2.71 -8.62
N ILE A 169 -6.54 -1.43 -8.85
CA ILE A 169 -7.42 -0.58 -8.06
C ILE A 169 -8.81 -0.65 -8.71
N LYS A 170 -9.75 -1.23 -7.97
CA LYS A 170 -11.11 -1.51 -8.47
C LYS A 170 -12.01 -0.29 -8.30
N THR A 171 -11.81 0.72 -9.13
CA THR A 171 -12.69 1.88 -9.21
C THR A 171 -13.56 1.79 -10.46
N PRO A 172 -14.91 1.78 -10.33
CA PRO A 172 -15.79 1.70 -11.50
C PRO A 172 -15.61 2.86 -12.48
N SER A 173 -15.31 4.05 -11.96
CA SER A 173 -15.19 5.28 -12.74
C SER A 173 -13.93 5.31 -13.62
N LEU A 174 -12.82 4.72 -13.14
CA LEU A 174 -11.56 4.63 -13.88
C LEU A 174 -10.80 3.38 -13.43
N PRO A 175 -10.81 2.28 -14.21
CA PRO A 175 -9.96 1.13 -13.92
C PRO A 175 -8.50 1.54 -13.90
N LEU A 176 -7.77 1.16 -12.83
CA LEU A 176 -6.39 1.53 -12.62
C LEU A 176 -5.58 0.30 -12.24
N VAL A 177 -4.42 0.13 -12.89
CA VAL A 177 -3.45 -0.92 -12.52
C VAL A 177 -2.11 -0.25 -12.27
N VAL A 178 -1.51 -0.53 -11.13
CA VAL A 178 -0.23 0.06 -10.73
C VAL A 178 0.76 -1.04 -10.42
N LEU A 179 1.92 -0.98 -11.02
CA LEU A 179 3.13 -1.65 -10.58
C LEU A 179 4.12 -0.57 -10.13
N PRO A 180 4.30 -0.38 -8.82
CA PRO A 180 5.26 0.60 -8.33
C PRO A 180 6.70 0.19 -8.69
N VAL A 181 7.58 1.16 -8.83
CA VAL A 181 9.02 0.91 -8.94
C VAL A 181 9.54 0.36 -7.61
N SER A 182 10.47 -0.59 -7.65
CA SER A 182 11.10 -1.10 -6.43
C SER A 182 11.87 0.01 -5.71
N GLY A 183 11.94 -0.08 -4.36
CA GLY A 183 12.63 0.92 -3.54
C GLY A 183 14.16 1.01 -3.73
N GLN A 184 14.72 0.33 -4.73
CA GLN A 184 16.13 0.40 -5.10
C GLN A 184 16.49 1.64 -5.93
N TYR A 185 15.48 2.32 -6.50
CA TYR A 185 15.64 3.50 -7.35
C TYR A 185 15.09 4.73 -6.65
N SER A 186 15.83 5.82 -6.70
CA SER A 186 15.37 7.14 -6.30
C SER A 186 14.72 7.88 -7.48
N ASP A 187 13.85 8.85 -7.21
CA ASP A 187 13.10 9.57 -8.24
C ASP A 187 13.99 10.27 -9.27
N ASP A 188 15.18 10.72 -8.85
CA ASP A 188 16.17 11.36 -9.73
C ASP A 188 16.86 10.39 -10.70
N GLN A 189 16.80 9.09 -10.46
CA GLN A 189 17.32 8.04 -11.33
C GLN A 189 16.32 7.58 -12.40
N LEU A 190 15.07 8.04 -12.30
CA LEU A 190 13.95 7.60 -13.12
C LEU A 190 13.49 8.68 -14.09
N TYR A 191 12.86 8.23 -15.17
CA TYR A 191 11.94 9.05 -15.95
C TYR A 191 10.68 8.25 -16.27
N TRP A 192 9.59 8.97 -16.51
CA TRP A 192 8.30 8.40 -16.85
C TRP A 192 7.95 8.72 -18.30
N GLN A 193 7.64 7.69 -19.08
CA GLN A 193 7.08 7.83 -20.41
C GLN A 193 5.57 7.68 -20.33
N THR A 194 4.83 8.58 -21.00
CA THR A 194 3.37 8.56 -21.01
C THR A 194 2.85 8.42 -22.44
N THR A 195 1.96 7.47 -22.67
CA THR A 195 1.24 7.26 -23.93
C THR A 195 -0.25 7.37 -23.67
N GLN A 196 -0.93 8.24 -24.41
CA GLN A 196 -2.37 8.41 -24.32
C GLN A 196 -3.09 7.25 -24.99
N THR A 197 -4.23 6.85 -24.43
CA THR A 197 -5.19 5.91 -25.03
C THR A 197 -6.54 6.59 -25.23
N THR A 198 -7.50 5.92 -25.85
CA THR A 198 -8.84 6.48 -26.10
C THR A 198 -9.60 6.89 -24.84
N ASP A 199 -9.35 6.19 -23.71
CA ASP A 199 -10.08 6.37 -22.46
C ASP A 199 -9.13 6.57 -21.24
N GLY A 200 -7.85 6.85 -21.50
CA GLY A 200 -6.89 7.00 -20.42
C GLY A 200 -5.44 7.08 -20.87
N MET A 201 -4.53 6.45 -20.12
CA MET A 201 -3.11 6.49 -20.43
C MET A 201 -2.36 5.25 -19.93
N VAL A 202 -1.23 5.00 -20.58
CA VAL A 202 -0.17 4.08 -20.14
C VAL A 202 1.03 4.91 -19.71
N MET A 203 1.50 4.73 -18.51
CA MET A 203 2.73 5.33 -18.00
C MET A 203 3.71 4.21 -17.65
N THR A 204 4.94 4.30 -18.14
CA THR A 204 6.03 3.37 -17.81
C THR A 204 7.19 4.12 -17.17
N ALA A 205 7.75 3.54 -16.11
CA ALA A 205 8.94 4.07 -15.44
C ALA A 205 10.17 3.36 -15.98
N HIS A 206 11.19 4.12 -16.31
CA HIS A 206 12.45 3.64 -16.87
C HIS A 206 13.64 4.21 -16.09
N PRO A 207 14.73 3.47 -15.92
CA PRO A 207 15.97 4.05 -15.43
C PRO A 207 16.58 4.97 -16.49
N LYS A 208 17.22 6.05 -16.05
CA LYS A 208 17.81 7.04 -16.98
C LYS A 208 19.01 6.47 -17.76
N ASP A 209 19.68 5.50 -17.20
CA ASP A 209 20.84 4.82 -17.80
C ASP A 209 20.46 3.63 -18.70
N ASP A 210 19.23 3.12 -18.58
CA ASP A 210 18.70 2.05 -19.46
C ASP A 210 17.24 2.34 -19.87
N PRO A 211 17.03 3.13 -20.94
CA PRO A 211 15.69 3.50 -21.40
C PRO A 211 14.82 2.34 -21.89
N HIS A 212 15.43 1.17 -22.16
CA HIS A 212 14.69 0.01 -22.67
C HIS A 212 14.09 -0.86 -21.57
N SER A 213 14.61 -0.78 -20.35
CA SER A 213 14.07 -1.50 -19.19
C SER A 213 12.85 -0.80 -18.63
N ILE A 214 11.82 -1.58 -18.27
CA ILE A 214 10.63 -1.10 -17.54
C ILE A 214 10.76 -1.54 -16.09
N LEU A 215 10.70 -0.59 -15.18
CA LEU A 215 10.80 -0.83 -13.73
C LEU A 215 9.45 -0.79 -13.02
N GLY A 216 8.48 -0.14 -13.63
CA GLY A 216 7.13 -0.01 -13.09
C GLY A 216 6.19 0.60 -14.12
N PHE A 217 4.89 0.56 -13.85
CA PHE A 217 3.91 1.17 -14.74
C PHE A 217 2.62 1.58 -14.03
N VAL A 218 1.91 2.50 -14.65
CA VAL A 218 0.53 2.86 -14.30
C VAL A 218 -0.32 2.78 -15.56
N LEU A 219 -1.41 2.01 -15.47
CA LEU A 219 -2.39 1.85 -16.55
C LEU A 219 -3.70 2.45 -16.06
N ALA A 220 -4.14 3.52 -16.69
CA ALA A 220 -5.40 4.19 -16.38
C ALA A 220 -6.36 4.06 -17.58
N GLY A 221 -7.59 3.60 -17.33
CA GLY A 221 -8.59 3.32 -18.34
C GLY A 221 -8.65 1.87 -18.79
N LYS A 222 -9.75 1.49 -19.46
CA LYS A 222 -10.01 0.11 -19.89
C LYS A 222 -9.04 -0.38 -20.96
N GLU A 223 -8.71 0.48 -21.92
CA GLU A 223 -7.77 0.13 -22.99
C GLU A 223 -6.35 -0.03 -22.47
N ALA A 224 -5.91 0.87 -21.58
CA ALA A 224 -4.61 0.75 -20.92
C ALA A 224 -4.53 -0.54 -20.07
N ALA A 225 -5.57 -0.88 -19.33
CA ALA A 225 -5.61 -2.05 -18.46
C ALA A 225 -5.41 -3.38 -19.21
N LYS A 226 -5.73 -3.45 -20.50
CA LYS A 226 -5.48 -4.63 -21.36
C LYS A 226 -3.98 -4.94 -21.52
N GLN A 227 -3.11 -3.95 -21.37
CA GLN A 227 -1.66 -4.10 -21.50
C GLN A 227 -0.99 -4.70 -20.25
N ARG A 228 -1.75 -4.90 -19.16
CA ARG A 228 -1.23 -5.40 -17.87
C ARG A 228 -0.32 -6.62 -18.02
N LEU A 229 -0.80 -7.68 -18.69
CA LEU A 229 -0.04 -8.93 -18.81
C LEU A 229 1.23 -8.77 -19.65
N THR A 230 1.16 -7.97 -20.71
CA THR A 230 2.30 -7.71 -21.59
C THR A 230 3.40 -6.95 -20.85
N LEU A 231 3.03 -5.86 -20.17
CA LEU A 231 3.99 -5.04 -19.43
C LEU A 231 4.54 -5.78 -18.20
N THR A 232 3.71 -6.55 -17.50
CA THR A 232 4.20 -7.33 -16.33
C THR A 232 5.33 -8.29 -16.72
N LYS A 233 5.28 -8.89 -17.91
CA LYS A 233 6.33 -9.80 -18.39
C LYS A 233 7.64 -9.11 -18.78
N GLN A 234 7.62 -7.79 -18.95
CA GLN A 234 8.79 -6.99 -19.31
C GLN A 234 9.51 -6.41 -18.08
N VAL A 235 8.87 -6.48 -16.91
CA VAL A 235 9.48 -6.01 -15.66
C VAL A 235 10.21 -7.16 -14.98
N ALA A 236 11.44 -6.91 -14.57
CA ALA A 236 12.25 -7.89 -13.85
C ALA A 236 11.65 -8.22 -12.47
N ASP A 237 11.98 -9.39 -11.96
CA ASP A 237 11.59 -9.78 -10.60
C ASP A 237 12.21 -8.84 -9.56
N TRP A 238 11.45 -8.50 -8.54
CA TRP A 238 11.93 -7.64 -7.47
C TRP A 238 12.88 -8.37 -6.52
N LEU A 239 12.69 -9.67 -6.36
CA LEU A 239 13.52 -10.55 -5.56
C LEU A 239 13.52 -11.94 -6.23
N SER A 240 14.70 -12.42 -6.59
CA SER A 240 14.92 -13.72 -7.26
C SER A 240 15.98 -14.54 -6.52
#